data_943617914f9a7d092f78b4c7e9c8e7b8
#
_entry.id   943617914f9a7d092f78b4c7e9c8e7b8
#
_cell.length_a   1.000
_cell.length_b   1.000
_cell.length_c   1.000
_cell.angle_alpha   90.00
_cell.angle_beta   90.00
_cell.angle_gamma   90.00
#
_symmetry.space_group_name_H-M   'P 1'
#
loop_
_entity.id
_entity.type
_entity.pdbx_description
1 polymer ?
#
loop_
_entity_poly.entity_id
_entity_poly.type
_entity_poly.pdbx_seq_one_letter_code
_entity_poly.pdbx_strand_id
1 'polypeptide(L)'
;MTEAVDILIIGAGPVGMTLHLALAAGGQKSLLVDRRPQQAQQGDPRALALSHGARELLEQINSWPTRAATPIETIHVSQKGGFGRTLIDRNDYQLPALGYVVRYRDLAGALAANLADDAVLSEAEILDITPGDDHVTVSLRHAGELRSIQTRLLVHADGTPGDDPDVSVSDYAQHAVICEVTPTPGHNKRAWERFTRDGPLALLPLGDEYSVVFTLPPAKADAVLAMD
;
A
#
# COMPACT_ATOMS: atom_id res chain seq x y z
N MET A 1 22.09 7.27 -24.21
CA MET A 1 21.02 7.98 -24.97
C MET A 1 20.05 8.57 -23.96
N THR A 2 19.61 9.82 -24.18
CA THR A 2 18.61 10.45 -23.32
C THR A 2 17.22 10.07 -23.85
N GLU A 3 16.41 9.45 -23.00
CA GLU A 3 15.02 9.11 -23.27
C GLU A 3 14.13 10.21 -22.70
N ALA A 4 13.02 10.54 -23.35
CA ALA A 4 12.06 11.53 -22.86
C ALA A 4 10.69 10.88 -22.62
N VAL A 5 10.12 11.12 -21.43
CA VAL A 5 8.78 10.69 -21.05
C VAL A 5 8.01 11.86 -20.42
N ASP A 6 6.69 11.91 -20.59
CA ASP A 6 5.91 12.99 -19.99
C ASP A 6 5.90 12.90 -18.46
N ILE A 7 5.68 11.69 -17.95
CA ILE A 7 5.55 11.42 -16.51
C ILE A 7 6.44 10.23 -16.14
N LEU A 8 7.36 10.43 -15.20
CA LEU A 8 8.16 9.37 -14.61
C LEU A 8 7.69 9.10 -13.17
N ILE A 9 7.42 7.85 -12.86
CA ILE A 9 6.94 7.43 -11.54
C ILE A 9 8.02 6.56 -10.91
N ILE A 10 8.60 6.99 -9.80
CA ILE A 10 9.55 6.20 -9.02
C ILE A 10 8.78 5.33 -8.05
N GLY A 11 8.90 4.02 -8.18
CA GLY A 11 8.21 3.00 -7.39
C GLY A 11 7.08 2.33 -8.16
N ALA A 12 7.26 1.03 -8.45
CA ALA A 12 6.24 0.16 -9.05
C ALA A 12 5.45 -0.64 -7.99
N GLY A 13 5.25 -0.07 -6.80
CA GLY A 13 4.33 -0.57 -5.80
C GLY A 13 2.86 -0.33 -6.18
N PRO A 14 1.88 -0.77 -5.37
CA PRO A 14 0.46 -0.57 -5.66
C PRO A 14 0.08 0.88 -5.95
N VAL A 15 0.69 1.85 -5.28
CA VAL A 15 0.42 3.28 -5.52
C VAL A 15 0.90 3.71 -6.90
N GLY A 16 2.17 3.42 -7.24
CA GLY A 16 2.73 3.78 -8.55
C GLY A 16 2.03 3.09 -9.70
N MET A 17 1.75 1.79 -9.59
CA MET A 17 1.01 1.03 -10.59
C MET A 17 -0.42 1.56 -10.78
N THR A 18 -1.12 1.90 -9.68
CA THR A 18 -2.47 2.49 -9.75
C THR A 18 -2.44 3.82 -10.50
N LEU A 19 -1.46 4.69 -10.18
CA LEU A 19 -1.31 5.97 -10.85
C LEU A 19 -1.02 5.78 -12.35
N HIS A 20 -0.08 4.89 -12.70
CA HIS A 20 0.25 4.59 -14.09
C HIS A 20 -0.97 4.15 -14.89
N LEU A 21 -1.74 3.19 -14.36
CA LEU A 21 -2.94 2.67 -15.01
C LEU A 21 -4.06 3.73 -15.12
N ALA A 22 -4.23 4.57 -14.10
CA ALA A 22 -5.19 5.66 -14.14
C ALA A 22 -4.80 6.73 -15.18
N LEU A 23 -3.51 7.06 -15.29
CA LEU A 23 -3.00 7.96 -16.32
C LEU A 23 -3.20 7.38 -17.72
N ALA A 24 -2.91 6.10 -17.92
CA ALA A 24 -3.11 5.41 -19.18
C ALA A 24 -4.59 5.39 -19.60
N ALA A 25 -5.52 5.17 -18.66
CA ALA A 25 -6.96 5.28 -18.91
C ALA A 25 -7.38 6.69 -19.32
N GLY A 26 -6.68 7.74 -18.85
CA GLY A 26 -6.83 9.12 -19.26
C GLY A 26 -6.07 9.50 -20.54
N GLY A 27 -5.41 8.55 -21.23
CA GLY A 27 -4.64 8.79 -22.44
C GLY A 27 -3.26 9.43 -22.20
N GLN A 28 -2.78 9.47 -20.96
CA GLN A 28 -1.47 10.00 -20.61
C GLN A 28 -0.42 8.88 -20.59
N LYS A 29 0.79 9.20 -21.05
CA LYS A 29 1.92 8.29 -21.05
C LYS A 29 2.76 8.49 -19.79
N SER A 30 3.10 7.40 -19.12
CA SER A 30 4.03 7.40 -17.99
C SER A 30 4.93 6.17 -18.02
N LEU A 31 6.05 6.24 -17.33
CA LEU A 31 7.01 5.15 -17.16
C LEU A 31 7.20 4.91 -15.67
N LEU A 32 7.15 3.66 -15.24
CA LEU A 32 7.48 3.25 -13.89
C LEU A 32 8.96 2.85 -13.78
N VAL A 33 9.61 3.21 -12.69
CA VAL A 33 10.97 2.79 -12.36
C VAL A 33 10.98 2.21 -10.95
N ASP A 34 11.50 0.99 -10.77
CA ASP A 34 11.64 0.38 -9.43
C ASP A 34 13.02 -0.29 -9.31
N ARG A 35 13.65 -0.12 -8.13
CA ARG A 35 14.93 -0.76 -7.80
C ARG A 35 14.81 -2.27 -7.58
N ARG A 36 13.60 -2.76 -7.29
CA ARG A 36 13.32 -4.16 -7.02
C ARG A 36 12.95 -4.90 -8.30
N PRO A 37 13.18 -6.21 -8.37
CA PRO A 37 12.63 -7.04 -9.43
C PRO A 37 11.09 -7.05 -9.34
N GLN A 38 10.45 -7.21 -10.49
CA GLN A 38 8.98 -7.16 -10.60
C GLN A 38 8.26 -8.17 -9.69
N GLN A 39 8.90 -9.32 -9.43
CA GLN A 39 8.33 -10.37 -8.57
C GLN A 39 8.51 -10.12 -7.06
N ALA A 40 9.31 -9.15 -6.65
CA ALA A 40 9.60 -8.88 -5.23
C ALA A 40 8.35 -8.59 -4.39
N GLN A 41 7.27 -8.14 -5.01
CA GLN A 41 6.01 -7.81 -4.34
C GLN A 41 5.19 -9.05 -3.93
N GLN A 42 5.49 -10.23 -4.49
CA GLN A 42 4.76 -11.46 -4.21
C GLN A 42 5.02 -12.02 -2.80
N GLY A 43 6.13 -11.64 -2.18
CA GLY A 43 6.52 -12.08 -0.84
C GLY A 43 6.02 -11.20 0.31
N ASP A 44 5.31 -10.10 0.04
CA ASP A 44 4.85 -9.19 1.08
C ASP A 44 3.63 -9.78 1.82
N PRO A 45 3.74 -10.11 3.14
CA PRO A 45 2.68 -10.76 3.88
C PRO A 45 1.58 -9.80 4.37
N ARG A 46 1.77 -8.49 4.22
CA ARG A 46 0.87 -7.49 4.78
C ARG A 46 -0.54 -7.58 4.21
N ALA A 47 -1.52 -7.31 5.06
CA ALA A 47 -2.88 -7.02 4.66
C ALA A 47 -3.09 -5.50 4.61
N LEU A 48 -3.86 -5.05 3.64
CA LEU A 48 -4.21 -3.64 3.44
C LEU A 48 -5.70 -3.47 3.67
N ALA A 49 -6.08 -2.47 4.46
CA ALA A 49 -7.45 -2.02 4.56
C ALA A 49 -7.68 -0.88 3.54
N LEU A 50 -8.51 -1.12 2.57
CA LEU A 50 -8.82 -0.20 1.49
C LEU A 50 -10.21 0.41 1.71
N SER A 51 -10.36 1.71 1.44
CA SER A 51 -11.64 2.39 1.48
C SER A 51 -12.55 1.97 0.33
N HIS A 52 -13.86 2.27 0.43
CA HIS A 52 -14.79 2.08 -0.67
C HIS A 52 -14.36 2.87 -1.93
N GLY A 53 -13.92 4.12 -1.78
CA GLY A 53 -13.42 4.91 -2.91
C GLY A 53 -12.16 4.34 -3.56
N ALA A 54 -11.26 3.71 -2.79
CA ALA A 54 -10.11 3.01 -3.37
C ALA A 54 -10.55 1.82 -4.23
N ARG A 55 -11.59 1.08 -3.81
CA ARG A 55 -12.21 0.03 -4.63
C ARG A 55 -12.74 0.58 -5.94
N GLU A 56 -13.53 1.66 -5.89
CA GLU A 56 -14.12 2.27 -7.10
C GLU A 56 -13.04 2.68 -8.10
N LEU A 57 -11.95 3.29 -7.64
CA LEU A 57 -10.80 3.64 -8.48
C LEU A 57 -10.16 2.41 -9.12
N LEU A 58 -9.91 1.36 -8.32
CA LEU A 58 -9.30 0.11 -8.81
C LEU A 58 -10.22 -0.64 -9.78
N GLU A 59 -11.53 -0.56 -9.61
CA GLU A 59 -12.52 -1.11 -10.57
C GLU A 59 -12.48 -0.34 -11.90
N GLN A 60 -12.37 0.99 -11.88
CA GLN A 60 -12.26 1.82 -13.10
C GLN A 60 -11.04 1.48 -13.94
N ILE A 61 -9.94 1.07 -13.31
CA ILE A 61 -8.72 0.64 -14.01
C ILE A 61 -8.62 -0.89 -14.16
N ASN A 62 -9.72 -1.62 -13.96
CA ASN A 62 -9.84 -3.08 -14.08
C ASN A 62 -8.86 -3.87 -13.20
N SER A 63 -8.41 -3.29 -12.07
CA SER A 63 -7.38 -3.88 -11.19
C SER A 63 -7.90 -4.22 -9.79
N TRP A 64 -9.22 -4.33 -9.60
CA TRP A 64 -9.81 -4.75 -8.33
C TRP A 64 -9.71 -6.28 -8.14
N PRO A 65 -9.05 -6.78 -7.07
CA PRO A 65 -8.91 -8.22 -6.82
C PRO A 65 -10.18 -8.82 -6.17
N THR A 66 -11.28 -8.89 -6.89
CA THR A 66 -12.64 -9.22 -6.41
C THR A 66 -12.70 -10.49 -5.55
N ARG A 67 -11.93 -11.54 -5.90
CA ARG A 67 -11.98 -12.82 -5.18
C ARG A 67 -11.16 -12.83 -3.89
N ALA A 68 -10.16 -11.95 -3.80
CA ALA A 68 -9.26 -11.86 -2.65
C ALA A 68 -9.68 -10.78 -1.66
N ALA A 69 -10.60 -9.89 -2.03
CA ALA A 69 -11.05 -8.79 -1.18
C ALA A 69 -12.13 -9.25 -0.20
N THR A 70 -11.90 -9.07 1.09
CA THR A 70 -12.87 -9.35 2.16
C THR A 70 -13.55 -8.05 2.58
N PRO A 71 -14.88 -7.92 2.47
CA PRO A 71 -15.57 -6.70 2.85
C PRO A 71 -15.63 -6.51 4.36
N ILE A 72 -15.54 -5.24 4.79
CA ILE A 72 -15.82 -4.80 6.16
C ILE A 72 -17.25 -4.24 6.16
N GLU A 73 -18.17 -4.94 6.81
CA GLU A 73 -19.57 -4.51 6.88
C GLU A 73 -19.86 -3.71 8.16
N THR A 74 -19.15 -4.03 9.25
CA THR A 74 -19.26 -3.35 10.54
C THR A 74 -17.87 -3.07 11.12
N ILE A 75 -17.70 -1.93 11.78
CA ILE A 75 -16.51 -1.60 12.57
C ILE A 75 -16.91 -1.35 14.00
N HIS A 76 -16.30 -2.09 14.92
CA HIS A 76 -16.50 -1.89 16.36
C HIS A 76 -15.28 -1.18 16.95
N VAL A 77 -15.48 0.02 17.43
CA VAL A 77 -14.43 0.81 18.08
C VAL A 77 -14.67 0.83 19.59
N SER A 78 -13.63 0.56 20.37
CA SER A 78 -13.68 0.57 21.84
C SER A 78 -12.37 1.03 22.46
N GLN A 79 -12.40 1.38 23.75
CA GLN A 79 -11.23 1.75 24.52
C GLN A 79 -11.08 0.85 25.75
N LYS A 80 -9.88 0.36 26.03
CA LYS A 80 -9.59 -0.44 27.23
C LYS A 80 -9.72 0.41 28.50
N GLY A 81 -10.62 -0.01 29.38
CA GLY A 81 -10.93 0.73 30.63
C GLY A 81 -11.77 1.99 30.45
N GLY A 82 -12.24 2.26 29.22
CA GLY A 82 -13.23 3.30 28.94
C GLY A 82 -14.66 2.78 28.97
N PHE A 83 -15.60 3.68 29.10
CA PHE A 83 -17.04 3.38 28.99
C PHE A 83 -17.52 3.65 27.56
N GLY A 84 -18.35 2.74 27.06
CA GLY A 84 -18.97 2.89 25.76
C GLY A 84 -18.19 2.24 24.61
N ARG A 85 -18.83 2.23 23.47
CA ARG A 85 -18.32 1.74 22.21
C ARG A 85 -19.00 2.48 21.07
N THR A 86 -18.33 2.59 19.94
CA THR A 86 -18.92 3.03 18.68
C THR A 86 -19.06 1.83 17.74
N LEU A 87 -20.24 1.66 17.19
CA LEU A 87 -20.50 0.69 16.14
C LEU A 87 -20.80 1.49 14.86
N ILE A 88 -20.04 1.25 13.82
CA ILE A 88 -20.22 1.85 12.49
C ILE A 88 -20.73 0.73 11.58
N ASP A 89 -21.90 0.93 10.98
CA ASP A 89 -22.51 -0.07 10.09
C ASP A 89 -22.64 0.50 8.67
N ARG A 90 -22.36 -0.34 7.67
CA ARG A 90 -22.44 0.05 6.27
C ARG A 90 -23.84 0.56 5.86
N ASN A 91 -24.88 0.07 6.53
CA ASN A 91 -26.25 0.44 6.23
C ASN A 91 -26.54 1.91 6.59
N ASP A 92 -25.84 2.46 7.60
CA ASP A 92 -25.96 3.88 8.00
C ASP A 92 -25.51 4.82 6.87
N TYR A 93 -24.65 4.32 5.97
CA TYR A 93 -24.08 5.05 4.84
C TYR A 93 -24.61 4.57 3.49
N GLN A 94 -25.49 3.57 3.46
CA GLN A 94 -26.01 2.95 2.24
C GLN A 94 -24.89 2.43 1.31
N LEU A 95 -23.80 1.94 1.88
CA LEU A 95 -22.66 1.40 1.16
C LEU A 95 -22.72 -0.14 1.09
N PRO A 96 -22.15 -0.76 0.06
CA PRO A 96 -22.01 -2.23 -0.01
C PRO A 96 -21.04 -2.76 1.06
N ALA A 97 -20.06 -1.95 1.46
CA ALA A 97 -19.13 -2.18 2.55
C ALA A 97 -18.49 -0.85 2.98
N LEU A 98 -18.04 -0.75 4.23
CA LEU A 98 -17.29 0.41 4.73
C LEU A 98 -15.86 0.46 4.17
N GLY A 99 -15.32 -0.70 3.82
CA GLY A 99 -14.00 -0.88 3.26
C GLY A 99 -13.76 -2.36 2.97
N TYR A 100 -12.54 -2.69 2.58
CA TYR A 100 -12.16 -4.04 2.20
C TYR A 100 -10.75 -4.35 2.69
N VAL A 101 -10.52 -5.59 3.11
CA VAL A 101 -9.18 -6.06 3.45
C VAL A 101 -8.69 -6.97 2.33
N VAL A 102 -7.47 -6.70 1.86
CA VAL A 102 -6.82 -7.41 0.75
C VAL A 102 -5.38 -7.70 1.12
N ARG A 103 -4.83 -8.85 0.76
CA ARG A 103 -3.39 -9.07 0.89
C ARG A 103 -2.64 -8.20 -0.12
N TYR A 104 -1.52 -7.62 0.31
CA TYR A 104 -0.69 -6.77 -0.55
C TYR A 104 -0.34 -7.45 -1.88
N ARG A 105 0.07 -8.74 -1.83
CA ARG A 105 0.41 -9.53 -3.02
C ARG A 105 -0.73 -9.67 -4.01
N ASP A 106 -1.98 -9.80 -3.53
CA ASP A 106 -3.14 -9.99 -4.40
C ASP A 106 -3.52 -8.69 -5.12
N LEU A 107 -3.41 -7.55 -4.41
CA LEU A 107 -3.57 -6.23 -5.02
C LEU A 107 -2.46 -5.95 -6.03
N ALA A 108 -1.20 -6.18 -5.64
CA ALA A 108 -0.06 -5.97 -6.53
C ALA A 108 -0.13 -6.86 -7.78
N GLY A 109 -0.55 -8.12 -7.63
CA GLY A 109 -0.76 -9.04 -8.74
C GLY A 109 -1.87 -8.59 -9.69
N ALA A 110 -3.00 -8.10 -9.15
CA ALA A 110 -4.11 -7.59 -9.96
C ALA A 110 -3.72 -6.32 -10.75
N LEU A 111 -2.91 -5.45 -10.15
CA LEU A 111 -2.37 -4.27 -10.84
C LEU A 111 -1.35 -4.66 -11.92
N ALA A 112 -0.40 -5.52 -11.57
CA ALA A 112 0.66 -5.95 -12.49
C ALA A 112 0.11 -6.66 -13.74
N ALA A 113 -0.99 -7.40 -13.61
CA ALA A 113 -1.65 -8.09 -14.73
C ALA A 113 -2.20 -7.15 -15.82
N ASN A 114 -2.35 -5.85 -15.51
CA ASN A 114 -2.85 -4.84 -16.44
C ASN A 114 -1.74 -3.91 -16.97
N LEU A 115 -0.49 -4.11 -16.55
CA LEU A 115 0.64 -3.34 -17.08
C LEU A 115 1.09 -3.89 -18.43
N ALA A 116 1.50 -3.01 -19.33
CA ALA A 116 2.22 -3.39 -20.53
C ALA A 116 3.64 -3.86 -20.18
N ASP A 117 4.24 -4.71 -21.02
CA ASP A 117 5.57 -5.28 -20.77
C ASP A 117 6.68 -4.21 -20.64
N ASP A 118 6.52 -3.09 -21.31
CA ASP A 118 7.44 -1.96 -21.32
C ASP A 118 7.08 -0.85 -20.32
N ALA A 119 6.06 -1.05 -19.51
CA ALA A 119 5.58 -0.04 -18.55
C ALA A 119 6.53 0.18 -17.37
N VAL A 120 7.39 -0.79 -17.06
CA VAL A 120 8.24 -0.78 -15.86
C VAL A 120 9.70 -1.08 -16.19
N LEU A 121 10.60 -0.18 -15.79
CA LEU A 121 12.01 -0.47 -15.66
C LEU A 121 12.28 -1.03 -14.26
N SER A 122 12.28 -2.35 -14.14
CA SER A 122 12.62 -3.06 -12.90
C SER A 122 14.13 -3.13 -12.70
N GLU A 123 14.59 -3.33 -11.45
CA GLU A 123 16.01 -3.42 -11.10
C GLU A 123 16.80 -2.19 -11.55
N ALA A 124 16.15 -1.04 -11.57
CA ALA A 124 16.73 0.25 -11.96
C ALA A 124 17.04 1.08 -10.71
N GLU A 125 18.32 1.40 -10.53
CA GLU A 125 18.82 2.20 -9.42
C GLU A 125 18.87 3.67 -9.82
N ILE A 126 18.12 4.53 -9.14
CA ILE A 126 18.21 6.00 -9.31
C ILE A 126 19.54 6.46 -8.70
N LEU A 127 20.32 7.18 -9.48
CA LEU A 127 21.62 7.69 -9.08
C LEU A 127 21.58 9.19 -8.76
N ASP A 128 20.81 9.96 -9.55
CA ASP A 128 20.69 11.41 -9.39
C ASP A 128 19.38 11.92 -9.97
N ILE A 129 18.86 12.98 -9.39
CA ILE A 129 17.67 13.71 -9.84
C ILE A 129 18.05 15.18 -9.91
N THR A 130 18.16 15.70 -11.12
CA THR A 130 18.53 17.09 -11.38
C THR A 130 17.31 17.87 -11.92
N PRO A 131 16.72 18.79 -11.14
CA PRO A 131 15.68 19.70 -11.64
C PRO A 131 16.25 20.66 -12.68
N GLY A 132 15.50 20.92 -13.74
CA GLY A 132 15.76 21.91 -14.76
C GLY A 132 14.56 22.85 -14.92
N ASP A 133 14.67 23.84 -15.83
CA ASP A 133 13.62 24.86 -16.03
C ASP A 133 12.32 24.26 -16.56
N ASP A 134 12.39 23.36 -17.54
CA ASP A 134 11.23 22.78 -18.22
C ASP A 134 11.08 21.26 -17.97
N HIS A 135 12.07 20.61 -17.41
CA HIS A 135 12.08 19.17 -17.18
C HIS A 135 12.99 18.78 -16.01
N VAL A 136 12.77 17.60 -15.49
CA VAL A 136 13.64 16.93 -14.52
C VAL A 136 14.46 15.89 -15.27
N THR A 137 15.77 15.86 -15.04
CA THR A 137 16.66 14.81 -15.56
C THR A 137 16.92 13.79 -14.47
N VAL A 138 16.57 12.53 -14.73
CA VAL A 138 16.81 11.40 -13.82
C VAL A 138 17.90 10.52 -14.42
N SER A 139 19.01 10.41 -13.70
CA SER A 139 20.10 9.50 -14.01
C SER A 139 19.90 8.18 -13.27
N LEU A 140 19.94 7.06 -13.96
CA LEU A 140 19.74 5.76 -13.37
C LEU A 140 20.69 4.70 -13.98
N ARG A 141 20.87 3.60 -13.23
CA ARG A 141 21.54 2.40 -13.72
C ARG A 141 20.49 1.29 -13.91
N HIS A 142 20.44 0.73 -15.11
CA HIS A 142 19.55 -0.37 -15.46
C HIS A 142 20.29 -1.38 -16.33
N ALA A 143 20.20 -2.67 -16.01
CA ALA A 143 20.91 -3.74 -16.71
C ALA A 143 22.44 -3.50 -16.87
N GLY A 144 23.06 -2.85 -15.88
CA GLY A 144 24.49 -2.50 -15.89
C GLY A 144 24.86 -1.25 -16.71
N GLU A 145 23.92 -0.66 -17.42
CA GLU A 145 24.12 0.55 -18.23
C GLU A 145 23.63 1.80 -17.54
N LEU A 146 24.33 2.92 -17.78
CA LEU A 146 23.89 4.25 -17.34
C LEU A 146 22.88 4.80 -18.36
N ARG A 147 21.73 5.21 -17.86
CA ARG A 147 20.66 5.82 -18.65
C ARG A 147 20.29 7.19 -18.06
N SER A 148 19.81 8.07 -18.92
CA SER A 148 19.29 9.38 -18.53
C SER A 148 17.88 9.53 -19.10
N ILE A 149 16.92 9.85 -18.23
CA ILE A 149 15.52 10.06 -18.61
C ILE A 149 15.15 11.50 -18.29
N GLN A 150 14.59 12.21 -19.26
CA GLN A 150 14.01 13.53 -19.08
C GLN A 150 12.50 13.42 -18.93
N THR A 151 11.94 14.07 -17.91
CA THR A 151 10.49 14.04 -17.64
C THR A 151 9.97 15.42 -17.29
N ARG A 152 8.74 15.72 -17.69
CA ARG A 152 8.05 16.96 -17.31
C ARG A 152 7.50 16.91 -15.88
N LEU A 153 7.13 15.72 -15.43
CA LEU A 153 6.65 15.48 -14.07
C LEU A 153 7.32 14.24 -13.50
N LEU A 154 7.96 14.39 -12.35
CA LEU A 154 8.49 13.30 -11.57
C LEU A 154 7.57 13.05 -10.37
N VAL A 155 7.18 11.78 -10.15
CA VAL A 155 6.33 11.37 -9.04
C VAL A 155 7.05 10.34 -8.17
N HIS A 156 7.14 10.59 -6.88
CA HIS A 156 7.64 9.64 -5.90
C HIS A 156 6.49 8.77 -5.37
N ALA A 157 6.57 7.47 -5.60
CA ALA A 157 5.65 6.42 -5.12
C ALA A 157 6.41 5.21 -4.56
N ASP A 158 7.67 5.40 -4.16
CA ASP A 158 8.61 4.39 -3.72
C ASP A 158 8.51 4.02 -2.23
N GLY A 159 7.51 4.56 -1.55
CA GLY A 159 7.17 4.23 -0.17
C GLY A 159 7.87 5.14 0.83
N THR A 160 8.70 4.58 1.70
CA THR A 160 9.40 5.36 2.72
C THR A 160 10.50 6.19 2.06
N PRO A 161 10.46 7.52 2.18
CA PRO A 161 11.58 8.34 1.74
C PRO A 161 12.84 7.95 2.52
N GLY A 162 13.97 7.86 1.80
CA GLY A 162 15.27 7.57 2.42
C GLY A 162 15.79 8.77 3.21
N ASP A 163 17.10 9.01 3.14
CA ASP A 163 17.77 10.16 3.76
C ASP A 163 17.53 11.46 2.94
N ASP A 164 16.28 11.75 2.60
CA ASP A 164 15.90 12.96 1.89
C ASP A 164 15.89 14.14 2.88
N PRO A 165 16.71 15.18 2.66
CA PRO A 165 16.81 16.32 3.57
C PRO A 165 15.52 17.15 3.68
N ASP A 166 14.62 17.04 2.70
CA ASP A 166 13.35 17.76 2.69
C ASP A 166 12.24 16.99 3.43
N VAL A 167 12.54 15.77 3.93
CA VAL A 167 11.60 14.93 4.67
C VAL A 167 11.86 14.99 6.17
N SER A 168 10.84 15.39 6.93
CA SER A 168 10.85 15.34 8.39
C SER A 168 10.33 13.98 8.88
N VAL A 169 11.16 13.26 9.61
CA VAL A 169 10.80 11.97 10.22
C VAL A 169 10.46 12.16 11.70
N SER A 170 9.25 11.74 12.11
CA SER A 170 8.84 11.68 13.51
C SER A 170 8.78 10.23 13.98
N ASP A 171 9.64 9.86 14.90
CA ASP A 171 9.62 8.53 15.51
C ASP A 171 8.61 8.49 16.65
N TYR A 172 7.60 7.62 16.55
CA TYR A 172 6.60 7.40 17.59
C TYR A 172 7.04 6.39 18.65
N ALA A 173 8.23 5.82 18.54
CA ALA A 173 8.74 4.75 19.41
C ALA A 173 7.73 3.60 19.59
N GLN A 174 7.15 3.15 18.50
CA GLN A 174 6.17 2.07 18.46
C GLN A 174 6.47 1.09 17.32
N HIS A 175 6.23 -0.20 17.59
CA HIS A 175 6.29 -1.28 16.61
C HIS A 175 4.90 -1.87 16.41
N ALA A 176 4.56 -2.25 15.19
CA ALA A 176 3.37 -3.01 14.87
C ALA A 176 3.70 -4.50 14.77
N VAL A 177 3.16 -5.31 15.67
CA VAL A 177 3.18 -6.78 15.57
C VAL A 177 2.00 -7.20 14.71
N ILE A 178 2.26 -8.01 13.67
CA ILE A 178 1.26 -8.46 12.72
C ILE A 178 1.20 -9.99 12.76
N CYS A 179 -0.01 -10.54 12.83
CA CYS A 179 -0.26 -11.98 12.71
C CYS A 179 -1.64 -12.25 12.11
N GLU A 180 -1.90 -13.50 11.75
CA GLU A 180 -3.21 -13.96 11.32
C GLU A 180 -3.76 -14.93 12.36
N VAL A 181 -5.07 -14.85 12.65
CA VAL A 181 -5.76 -15.72 13.62
C VAL A 181 -7.08 -16.19 13.05
N THR A 182 -7.40 -17.46 13.25
CA THR A 182 -8.70 -18.05 12.87
C THR A 182 -9.69 -17.89 14.02
N PRO A 183 -10.73 -17.06 13.87
CA PRO A 183 -11.71 -16.84 14.94
C PRO A 183 -12.72 -17.98 15.03
N THR A 184 -13.17 -18.25 16.27
CA THR A 184 -14.32 -19.13 16.53
C THR A 184 -15.31 -18.41 17.45
N PRO A 185 -16.54 -18.09 17.02
CA PRO A 185 -17.07 -18.20 15.65
C PRO A 185 -16.38 -17.27 14.65
N GLY A 186 -16.65 -17.44 13.35
CA GLY A 186 -16.07 -16.62 12.29
C GLY A 186 -16.29 -15.10 12.45
N HIS A 187 -15.52 -14.29 11.75
CA HIS A 187 -15.45 -12.83 11.92
C HIS A 187 -16.72 -12.05 11.51
N ASN A 188 -17.65 -12.66 10.77
CA ASN A 188 -18.90 -12.03 10.29
C ASN A 188 -18.67 -10.67 9.60
N LYS A 189 -17.55 -10.52 8.88
CA LYS A 189 -17.14 -9.28 8.17
C LYS A 189 -17.04 -8.05 9.08
N ARG A 190 -16.80 -8.25 10.37
CA ARG A 190 -16.65 -7.20 11.35
C ARG A 190 -15.18 -6.92 11.62
N ALA A 191 -14.79 -5.66 11.48
CA ALA A 191 -13.51 -5.17 11.97
C ALA A 191 -13.63 -4.70 13.42
N TRP A 192 -12.54 -4.81 14.16
CA TRP A 192 -12.44 -4.35 15.53
C TRP A 192 -11.26 -3.40 15.66
N GLU A 193 -11.49 -2.28 16.32
CA GLU A 193 -10.46 -1.33 16.72
C GLU A 193 -10.57 -1.13 18.23
N ARG A 194 -9.50 -1.44 18.96
CA ARG A 194 -9.45 -1.30 20.40
C ARG A 194 -8.24 -0.47 20.81
N PHE A 195 -8.50 0.73 21.26
CA PHE A 195 -7.46 1.57 21.85
C PHE A 195 -7.05 1.02 23.22
N THR A 196 -5.77 0.74 23.38
CA THR A 196 -5.19 0.30 24.66
C THR A 196 -4.23 1.38 25.19
N ARG A 197 -3.70 1.19 26.40
CA ARG A 197 -2.71 2.11 26.95
C ARG A 197 -1.36 2.04 26.23
N ASP A 198 -1.09 0.92 25.57
CA ASP A 198 0.19 0.65 24.90
C ASP A 198 0.14 1.02 23.41
N GLY A 199 -1.04 1.04 22.83
CA GLY A 199 -1.30 1.37 21.44
C GLY A 199 -2.59 0.71 20.94
N PRO A 200 -3.01 0.96 19.71
CA PRO A 200 -4.19 0.36 19.10
C PRO A 200 -3.97 -1.12 18.77
N LEU A 201 -5.05 -1.88 18.92
CA LEU A 201 -5.18 -3.27 18.47
C LEU A 201 -6.32 -3.34 17.46
N ALA A 202 -5.98 -3.66 16.21
CA ALA A 202 -6.93 -3.87 15.13
C ALA A 202 -7.06 -5.35 14.78
N LEU A 203 -8.30 -5.81 14.51
CA LEU A 203 -8.60 -7.09 13.90
C LEU A 203 -9.38 -6.81 12.61
N LEU A 204 -8.80 -7.17 11.48
CA LEU A 204 -9.34 -6.90 10.15
C LEU A 204 -9.75 -8.22 9.49
N PRO A 205 -11.01 -8.39 9.04
CA PRO A 205 -11.47 -9.64 8.40
C PRO A 205 -10.72 -9.89 7.09
N LEU A 206 -10.12 -11.07 6.93
CA LEU A 206 -9.29 -11.44 5.78
C LEU A 206 -9.53 -12.92 5.40
N GLY A 207 -10.30 -13.18 4.35
CA GLY A 207 -10.75 -14.54 4.03
C GLY A 207 -11.62 -15.09 5.15
N ASP A 208 -11.20 -16.19 5.77
CA ASP A 208 -11.85 -16.79 6.94
C ASP A 208 -11.16 -16.42 8.27
N GLU A 209 -10.10 -15.59 8.21
CA GLU A 209 -9.24 -15.22 9.31
C GLU A 209 -9.39 -13.74 9.68
N TYR A 210 -8.74 -13.35 10.78
CA TYR A 210 -8.41 -11.96 11.05
C TYR A 210 -6.93 -11.70 10.78
N SER A 211 -6.63 -10.64 10.04
CA SER A 211 -5.33 -9.97 10.13
C SER A 211 -5.34 -9.10 11.38
N VAL A 212 -4.43 -9.37 12.30
CA VAL A 212 -4.25 -8.66 13.57
C VAL A 212 -3.09 -7.68 13.41
N VAL A 213 -3.31 -6.43 13.81
CA VAL A 213 -2.26 -5.42 13.90
C VAL A 213 -2.26 -4.88 15.33
N PHE A 214 -1.20 -5.15 16.07
CA PHE A 214 -1.07 -4.68 17.45
C PHE A 214 0.12 -3.74 17.58
N THR A 215 -0.16 -2.47 17.80
CA THR A 215 0.86 -1.45 17.99
C THR A 215 1.28 -1.38 19.46
N LEU A 216 2.58 -1.47 19.71
CA LEU A 216 3.17 -1.58 21.04
C LEU A 216 4.48 -0.77 21.13
N PRO A 217 4.89 -0.32 22.34
CA PRO A 217 6.26 0.08 22.59
C PRO A 217 7.25 -1.05 22.24
N PRO A 218 8.47 -0.75 21.74
CA PRO A 218 9.42 -1.76 21.24
C PRO A 218 9.64 -2.94 22.19
N ALA A 219 9.95 -2.68 23.46
CA ALA A 219 10.19 -3.75 24.45
C ALA A 219 9.00 -4.68 24.68
N LYS A 220 7.76 -4.18 24.51
CA LYS A 220 6.54 -5.01 24.60
C LYS A 220 6.30 -5.78 23.32
N ALA A 221 6.61 -5.20 22.17
CA ALA A 221 6.54 -5.90 20.88
C ALA A 221 7.51 -7.09 20.88
N ASP A 222 8.74 -6.90 21.32
CA ASP A 222 9.74 -7.97 21.46
C ASP A 222 9.26 -9.09 22.40
N ALA A 223 8.63 -8.71 23.53
CA ALA A 223 8.09 -9.68 24.47
C ALA A 223 6.93 -10.49 23.85
N VAL A 224 6.06 -9.87 23.04
CA VAL A 224 4.96 -10.57 22.34
C VAL A 224 5.51 -11.51 21.27
N LEU A 225 6.52 -11.09 20.51
CA LEU A 225 7.16 -11.93 19.49
C LEU A 225 7.93 -13.12 20.08
N ALA A 226 8.32 -13.05 21.35
CA ALA A 226 9.00 -14.14 22.07
C ALA A 226 8.02 -15.11 22.75
N MET A 227 6.70 -14.90 22.66
CA MET A 227 5.69 -15.83 23.17
C MET A 227 5.49 -16.97 22.16
N ASP A 228 5.50 -18.22 22.67
CA ASP A 228 5.18 -19.44 21.89
C ASP A 228 3.68 -19.55 21.57
#